data_f39b71c05984c03db777e18ff51c6a70
#
_entry.id   f39b71c05984c03db777e18ff51c6a70
#
_cell.length_a   1.000
_cell.length_b   1.000
_cell.length_c   1.000
_cell.angle_alpha   90.00
_cell.angle_beta   90.00
_cell.angle_gamma   90.00
#
_symmetry.space_group_name_H-M   'P 1'
#
loop_
_entity.id
_entity.type
_entity.pdbx_description
1 polymer ?
#
loop_
_entity_poly.entity_id
_entity_poly.type
_entity_poly.pdbx_seq_one_letter_code
_entity_poly.pdbx_strand_id
1 'polypeptide(L)'
;MEKAAVIEWLDAYIKAWESYSPEAIGALFTEDAIYFFHPFEEPVRGRKAIVESWLKDQDPPGTYQGTYAPIAVDGNRAVVQGRSRYFKDSTRSELTRQWDNVFVMEFDDAGRCRSFSEWWVAPRGQA
;
A
#
# COMPACT_ATOMS: atom_id res chain seq x y z
N MET A 1 -5.89 -7.27 -16.79
CA MET A 1 -6.55 -6.93 -15.50
C MET A 1 -7.46 -5.74 -15.69
N GLU A 2 -8.63 -5.79 -15.14
CA GLU A 2 -9.58 -4.69 -15.24
C GLU A 2 -9.38 -3.66 -14.13
N LYS A 3 -9.74 -2.41 -14.39
CA LYS A 3 -9.69 -1.32 -13.41
C LYS A 3 -10.46 -1.67 -12.12
N ALA A 4 -11.62 -2.32 -12.25
CA ALA A 4 -12.42 -2.76 -11.10
C ALA A 4 -11.66 -3.73 -10.19
N ALA A 5 -10.85 -4.61 -10.75
CA ALA A 5 -10.04 -5.56 -9.96
C ALA A 5 -8.93 -4.84 -9.18
N VAL A 6 -8.37 -3.78 -9.75
CA VAL A 6 -7.39 -2.93 -9.05
C VAL A 6 -8.05 -2.22 -7.87
N ILE A 7 -9.26 -1.70 -8.06
CA ILE A 7 -10.04 -1.05 -6.99
C ILE A 7 -10.32 -2.04 -5.85
N GLU A 8 -10.72 -3.26 -6.18
CA GLU A 8 -10.93 -4.32 -5.17
C GLU A 8 -9.65 -4.61 -4.38
N TRP A 9 -8.53 -4.71 -5.09
CA TRP A 9 -7.24 -4.94 -4.45
C TRP A 9 -6.88 -3.79 -3.50
N LEU A 10 -7.11 -2.54 -3.94
CA LEU A 10 -6.84 -1.35 -3.12
C LEU A 10 -7.72 -1.31 -1.86
N ASP A 11 -8.98 -1.72 -1.96
CA ASP A 11 -9.86 -1.83 -0.80
C ASP A 11 -9.32 -2.85 0.20
N ALA A 12 -8.85 -3.99 -0.28
CA ALA A 12 -8.22 -5.01 0.56
C ALA A 12 -6.89 -4.53 1.16
N TYR A 13 -6.12 -3.76 0.40
CA TYR A 13 -4.87 -3.15 0.84
C TYR A 13 -5.11 -2.18 2.02
N ILE A 14 -6.11 -1.30 1.90
CA ILE A 14 -6.47 -0.37 2.96
C ILE A 14 -6.91 -1.13 4.22
N LYS A 15 -7.76 -2.14 4.06
CA LYS A 15 -8.22 -2.97 5.19
C LYS A 15 -7.07 -3.70 5.87
N ALA A 16 -6.11 -4.17 5.10
CA ALA A 16 -4.92 -4.84 5.65
C ALA A 16 -4.07 -3.86 6.48
N TRP A 17 -3.90 -2.62 6.02
CA TRP A 17 -3.21 -1.58 6.79
C TRP A 17 -3.98 -1.16 8.04
N GLU A 18 -5.30 -1.21 8.02
CA GLU A 18 -6.13 -0.88 9.18
C GLU A 18 -6.12 -1.99 10.23
N SER A 19 -6.10 -3.24 9.80
CA SER A 19 -6.22 -4.40 10.68
C SER A 19 -4.89 -5.00 11.13
N TYR A 20 -3.83 -4.86 10.33
CA TYR A 20 -2.56 -5.56 10.50
C TYR A 20 -2.73 -7.09 10.64
N SER A 21 -3.77 -7.65 10.01
CA SER A 21 -3.97 -9.10 9.96
C SER A 21 -2.92 -9.74 9.04
N PRO A 22 -2.09 -10.66 9.55
CA PRO A 22 -1.08 -11.32 8.70
C PRO A 22 -1.70 -12.03 7.49
N GLU A 23 -2.87 -12.64 7.66
CA GLU A 23 -3.59 -13.33 6.59
C GLU A 23 -4.07 -12.34 5.52
N ALA A 24 -4.61 -11.19 5.95
CA ALA A 24 -5.10 -10.15 5.04
C ALA A 24 -3.94 -9.54 4.24
N ILE A 25 -2.82 -9.28 4.88
CA ILE A 25 -1.62 -8.76 4.22
C ILE A 25 -1.11 -9.79 3.21
N GLY A 26 -0.95 -11.04 3.64
CA GLY A 26 -0.42 -12.12 2.80
C GLY A 26 -1.27 -12.40 1.57
N ALA A 27 -2.60 -12.26 1.70
CA ALA A 27 -3.52 -12.49 0.59
C ALA A 27 -3.36 -11.48 -0.57
N LEU A 28 -2.72 -10.34 -0.32
CA LEU A 28 -2.50 -9.30 -1.33
C LEU A 28 -1.39 -9.66 -2.32
N PHE A 29 -0.45 -10.53 -1.93
CA PHE A 29 0.81 -10.74 -2.65
C PHE A 29 1.01 -12.17 -3.08
N THR A 30 1.76 -12.33 -4.19
CA THR A 30 2.26 -13.65 -4.58
C THR A 30 3.34 -14.11 -3.60
N GLU A 31 3.63 -15.42 -3.60
CA GLU A 31 4.64 -15.98 -2.69
C GLU A 31 6.03 -15.36 -2.92
N ASP A 32 6.37 -15.06 -4.17
CA ASP A 32 7.65 -14.50 -4.59
C ASP A 32 7.59 -12.98 -4.85
N ALA A 33 6.60 -12.28 -4.33
CA ALA A 33 6.40 -10.86 -4.54
C ALA A 33 7.60 -10.03 -4.11
N ILE A 34 7.78 -8.88 -4.78
CA ILE A 34 8.83 -7.91 -4.46
C ILE A 34 8.16 -6.59 -4.10
N TYR A 35 8.55 -6.00 -2.98
CA TYR A 35 7.95 -4.79 -2.46
C TYR A 35 9.01 -3.72 -2.24
N PHE A 36 8.91 -2.61 -2.99
CA PHE A 36 9.77 -1.44 -2.84
C PHE A 36 9.03 -0.37 -2.04
N PHE A 37 9.44 -0.16 -0.80
CA PHE A 37 8.93 0.95 0.02
C PHE A 37 9.44 2.31 -0.45
N HIS A 38 10.58 2.31 -1.13
CA HIS A 38 11.24 3.52 -1.60
C HIS A 38 12.12 3.14 -2.79
N PRO A 39 12.18 3.97 -3.87
CA PRO A 39 12.93 3.60 -5.08
C PRO A 39 14.45 3.41 -4.88
N PHE A 40 15.03 4.02 -3.85
CA PHE A 40 16.46 3.90 -3.57
C PHE A 40 16.80 2.88 -2.49
N GLU A 41 15.81 2.23 -1.90
CA GLU A 41 16.04 1.20 -0.88
C GLU A 41 16.02 -0.19 -1.50
N GLU A 42 16.68 -1.14 -0.84
CA GLU A 42 16.57 -2.55 -1.20
C GLU A 42 15.13 -3.01 -1.03
N PRO A 43 14.59 -3.77 -1.98
CA PRO A 43 13.22 -4.27 -1.85
C PRO A 43 13.11 -5.37 -0.80
N VAL A 44 11.92 -5.50 -0.25
CA VAL A 44 11.54 -6.65 0.57
C VAL A 44 11.09 -7.76 -0.37
N ARG A 45 11.68 -8.96 -0.25
CA ARG A 45 11.45 -10.08 -1.17
C ARG A 45 10.70 -11.20 -0.49
N GLY A 46 9.61 -11.63 -1.12
CA GLY A 46 8.78 -12.72 -0.67
C GLY A 46 7.66 -12.30 0.26
N ARG A 47 6.53 -13.00 0.14
CA ARG A 47 5.31 -12.73 0.93
C ARG A 47 5.59 -12.71 2.43
N LYS A 48 6.31 -13.69 2.94
CA LYS A 48 6.60 -13.78 4.37
C LYS A 48 7.33 -12.55 4.89
N ALA A 49 8.37 -12.12 4.18
CA ALA A 49 9.14 -10.95 4.56
C ALA A 49 8.33 -9.66 4.43
N ILE A 50 7.44 -9.57 3.44
CA ILE A 50 6.54 -8.43 3.27
C ILE A 50 5.59 -8.34 4.47
N VAL A 51 4.96 -9.45 4.86
CA VAL A 51 4.08 -9.48 6.03
C VAL A 51 4.84 -9.05 7.28
N GLU A 52 6.02 -9.61 7.50
CA GLU A 52 6.86 -9.26 8.66
C GLU A 52 7.21 -7.76 8.68
N SER A 53 7.54 -7.18 7.51
CA SER A 53 7.89 -5.77 7.40
C SER A 53 6.72 -4.84 7.76
N TRP A 54 5.50 -5.20 7.35
CA TRP A 54 4.30 -4.44 7.70
C TRP A 54 3.99 -4.50 9.20
N LEU A 55 4.23 -5.65 9.82
CA LEU A 55 3.92 -5.85 11.25
C LEU A 55 4.95 -5.22 12.19
N LYS A 56 6.12 -4.86 11.68
CA LYS A 56 7.22 -4.36 12.49
C LYS A 56 6.94 -3.01 13.14
N ASP A 57 6.37 -2.07 12.39
CA ASP A 57 6.11 -0.70 12.85
C ASP A 57 4.66 -0.33 12.59
N GLN A 58 3.76 -0.85 13.42
CA GLN A 58 2.33 -0.65 13.25
C GLN A 58 1.88 0.73 13.71
N ASP A 59 1.03 1.37 12.90
CA ASP A 59 0.36 2.59 13.32
C ASP A 59 -0.70 2.28 14.39
N PRO A 60 -0.92 3.18 15.36
CA PRO A 60 -2.00 2.98 16.32
C PRO A 60 -3.36 2.85 15.63
N PRO A 61 -4.28 2.03 16.17
CA PRO A 61 -5.58 1.80 15.54
C PRO A 61 -6.34 3.09 15.24
N GLY A 62 -6.90 3.17 14.04
CA GLY A 62 -7.73 4.29 13.60
C GLY A 62 -6.98 5.56 13.21
N THR A 63 -5.65 5.56 13.26
CA THR A 63 -4.84 6.76 12.95
C THR A 63 -4.43 6.87 11.48
N TYR A 64 -4.57 5.81 10.71
CA TYR A 64 -4.25 5.80 9.28
C TYR A 64 -5.53 5.93 8.43
N GLN A 65 -5.46 6.73 7.39
CA GLN A 65 -6.51 6.82 6.36
C GLN A 65 -5.85 6.81 4.99
N GLY A 66 -6.22 5.85 4.16
CA GLY A 66 -5.74 5.75 2.78
C GLY A 66 -6.86 6.01 1.78
N THR A 67 -6.54 6.74 0.72
CA THR A 67 -7.46 6.98 -0.41
C THR A 67 -6.65 6.84 -1.69
N TYR A 68 -6.89 5.78 -2.45
CA TYR A 68 -6.12 5.45 -3.66
C TYR A 68 -7.05 5.08 -4.79
N ALA A 69 -6.64 5.43 -6.02
CA ALA A 69 -7.40 5.08 -7.22
C ALA A 69 -6.45 4.79 -8.39
N PRO A 70 -6.78 3.81 -9.25
CA PRO A 70 -5.99 3.55 -10.45
C PRO A 70 -6.15 4.69 -11.45
N ILE A 71 -5.03 5.17 -11.99
CA ILE A 71 -5.02 6.18 -13.06
C ILE A 71 -4.70 5.58 -14.42
N ALA A 72 -4.11 4.38 -14.46
CA ALA A 72 -3.85 3.65 -15.69
C ALA A 72 -3.75 2.15 -15.40
N VAL A 73 -4.27 1.36 -16.30
CA VAL A 73 -4.14 -0.11 -16.27
C VAL A 73 -3.77 -0.56 -17.67
N ASP A 74 -2.69 -1.34 -17.78
CA ASP A 74 -2.21 -1.90 -19.04
C ASP A 74 -1.83 -3.36 -18.82
N GLY A 75 -2.66 -4.28 -19.30
CA GLY A 75 -2.46 -5.69 -19.05
C GLY A 75 -2.49 -6.01 -17.56
N ASN A 76 -1.41 -6.57 -17.04
CA ASN A 76 -1.25 -6.92 -15.63
C ASN A 76 -0.60 -5.80 -14.81
N ARG A 77 -0.39 -4.64 -15.38
CA ARG A 77 0.24 -3.50 -14.71
C ARG A 77 -0.78 -2.43 -14.38
N ALA A 78 -0.63 -1.83 -13.22
CA ALA A 78 -1.47 -0.71 -12.80
C ALA A 78 -0.62 0.40 -12.20
N VAL A 79 -1.01 1.63 -12.49
CA VAL A 79 -0.47 2.83 -11.84
C VAL A 79 -1.59 3.44 -11.01
N VAL A 80 -1.31 3.65 -9.75
CA VAL A 80 -2.28 4.14 -8.77
C VAL A 80 -1.76 5.42 -8.14
N GLN A 81 -2.65 6.37 -7.91
CA GLN A 81 -2.32 7.59 -7.18
C GLN A 81 -3.28 7.75 -6.01
N GLY A 82 -2.77 8.33 -4.92
CA GLY A 82 -3.62 8.55 -3.77
C GLY A 82 -2.89 9.24 -2.64
N ARG A 83 -3.51 9.21 -1.48
CA ARG A 83 -2.98 9.83 -0.27
C ARG A 83 -3.04 8.93 0.93
N SER A 84 -1.97 8.98 1.70
CA SER A 84 -1.89 8.35 3.02
C SER A 84 -1.87 9.48 4.05
N ARG A 85 -2.82 9.45 4.98
CA ARG A 85 -2.95 10.44 6.04
C ARG A 85 -2.82 9.77 7.39
N TYR A 86 -2.11 10.43 8.29
CA TYR A 86 -1.86 9.92 9.64
C TYR A 86 -2.29 10.96 10.66
N PHE A 87 -3.06 10.51 11.64
CA PHE A 87 -3.67 11.36 12.65
C PHE A 87 -3.09 11.09 14.03
N LYS A 88 -3.19 12.06 14.92
CA LYS A 88 -2.69 11.94 16.29
C LYS A 88 -3.37 10.80 17.04
N ASP A 89 -4.68 10.66 16.85
CA ASP A 89 -5.48 9.61 17.47
C ASP A 89 -6.65 9.20 16.58
N SER A 90 -7.45 8.24 17.05
CA SER A 90 -8.57 7.69 16.28
C SER A 90 -9.74 8.64 16.06
N THR A 91 -9.77 9.80 16.73
CA THR A 91 -10.79 10.83 16.45
C THR A 91 -10.56 11.52 15.12
N ARG A 92 -9.34 11.44 14.58
CA ARG A 92 -8.92 12.05 13.31
C ARG A 92 -9.15 13.56 13.26
N SER A 93 -9.05 14.23 14.41
CA SER A 93 -9.21 15.68 14.51
C SER A 93 -7.92 16.45 14.25
N GLU A 94 -6.76 15.79 14.40
CA GLU A 94 -5.47 16.42 14.17
C GLU A 94 -4.62 15.57 13.21
N LEU A 95 -4.38 16.13 12.02
CA LEU A 95 -3.49 15.52 11.03
C LEU A 95 -2.04 15.76 11.44
N THR A 96 -1.24 14.69 11.57
CA THR A 96 0.18 14.78 11.95
C THR A 96 1.11 14.77 10.76
N ARG A 97 0.80 13.96 9.74
CA ARG A 97 1.59 13.88 8.51
C ARG A 97 0.74 13.31 7.39
N GLN A 98 1.19 13.53 6.16
CA GLN A 98 0.54 12.96 4.99
C GLN A 98 1.54 12.80 3.85
N TRP A 99 1.23 11.88 2.94
CA TRP A 99 1.99 11.62 1.74
C TRP A 99 1.05 11.61 0.54
N ASP A 100 1.52 12.16 -0.60
CA ASP A 100 0.93 11.86 -1.90
C ASP A 100 1.68 10.66 -2.45
N ASN A 101 0.96 9.62 -2.87
CA ASN A 101 1.54 8.35 -3.26
C ASN A 101 1.30 8.04 -4.73
N VAL A 102 2.29 7.43 -5.35
CA VAL A 102 2.14 6.73 -6.63
C VAL A 102 2.60 5.29 -6.41
N PHE A 103 1.75 4.33 -6.75
CA PHE A 103 2.10 2.91 -6.75
C PHE A 103 2.21 2.42 -8.19
N VAL A 104 3.28 1.72 -8.50
CA VAL A 104 3.40 0.99 -9.76
C VAL A 104 3.40 -0.49 -9.42
N MET A 105 2.42 -1.20 -9.96
CA MET A 105 2.14 -2.58 -9.57
C MET A 105 2.07 -3.52 -10.75
N GLU A 106 2.45 -4.77 -10.51
CA GLU A 106 2.26 -5.85 -11.44
C GLU A 106 1.54 -6.99 -10.72
N PHE A 107 0.55 -7.58 -11.39
CA PHE A 107 -0.30 -8.63 -10.83
C PHE A 107 -0.11 -9.95 -11.55
N ASP A 108 -0.42 -11.05 -10.86
CA ASP A 108 -0.56 -12.35 -11.50
C ASP A 108 -1.99 -12.55 -12.02
N ASP A 109 -2.26 -13.70 -12.64
CA ASP A 109 -3.58 -13.98 -13.22
C ASP A 109 -4.67 -14.21 -12.15
N ALA A 110 -4.28 -14.46 -10.91
CA ALA A 110 -5.20 -14.63 -9.78
C ALA A 110 -5.53 -13.31 -9.06
N GLY A 111 -4.96 -12.19 -9.51
CA GLY A 111 -5.21 -10.87 -8.91
C GLY A 111 -4.36 -10.56 -7.69
N ARG A 112 -3.30 -11.33 -7.45
CA ARG A 112 -2.32 -11.03 -6.39
C ARG A 112 -1.19 -10.18 -6.94
N CYS A 113 -0.70 -9.27 -6.13
CA CYS A 113 0.39 -8.38 -6.52
C CYS A 113 1.72 -9.15 -6.51
N ARG A 114 2.41 -9.10 -7.64
CA ARG A 114 3.72 -9.71 -7.83
C ARG A 114 4.85 -8.73 -7.59
N SER A 115 4.62 -7.45 -7.92
CA SER A 115 5.59 -6.38 -7.75
C SER A 115 4.87 -5.11 -7.35
N PHE A 116 5.33 -4.49 -6.29
CA PHE A 116 4.78 -3.25 -5.76
C PHE A 116 5.91 -2.26 -5.57
N SER A 117 5.79 -1.09 -6.17
CA SER A 117 6.77 -0.01 -6.00
C SER A 117 6.03 1.25 -5.60
N GLU A 118 6.55 1.92 -4.57
CA GLU A 118 5.95 3.13 -4.02
C GLU A 118 6.86 4.33 -4.21
N TRP A 119 6.28 5.43 -4.69
CA TRP A 119 6.84 6.78 -4.62
C TRP A 119 5.94 7.60 -3.72
N TRP A 120 6.52 8.34 -2.81
CA TRP A 120 5.73 9.20 -1.92
C TRP A 120 6.38 10.57 -1.81
N VAL A 121 5.54 11.59 -1.73
CA VAL A 121 5.95 12.98 -1.65
C VAL A 121 5.26 13.62 -0.46
N ALA A 122 6.06 14.27 0.39
CA ALA A 122 5.53 15.02 1.52
C ALA A 122 5.19 16.46 1.11
N PRO A 123 4.22 17.10 1.75
CA PRO A 123 4.02 18.53 1.60
C PRO A 123 5.28 19.30 1.98
N ARG A 124 5.52 20.43 1.33
CA ARG A 124 6.66 21.27 1.68
C ARG A 124 6.54 21.73 3.13
N GLY A 125 7.63 21.66 3.87
CA GLY A 125 7.66 22.03 5.29
C GLY A 125 7.30 20.90 6.24
N GLN A 126 6.85 19.75 5.74
CA GLN A 126 6.66 18.56 6.56
C GLN A 126 7.99 17.85 6.75
N ALA A 127 8.32 17.54 7.99
CA ALA A 127 9.56 16.83 8.34
C ALA A 127 9.51 15.35 7.95
#